data_483cad82a6a002bbc399c9c42e1bc796
#
_entry.id   483cad82a6a002bbc399c9c42e1bc796
#
_cell.length_a   1.000
_cell.length_b   1.000
_cell.length_c   1.000
_cell.angle_alpha   90.00
_cell.angle_beta   90.00
_cell.angle_gamma   90.00
#
_symmetry.space_group_name_H-M   'P 1'
#
loop_
_entity.id
_entity.type
_entity.pdbx_description
1 polymer ?
#
loop_
_entity_poly.entity_id
_entity_poly.type
_entity_poly.pdbx_seq_one_letter_code
_entity_poly.pdbx_strand_id
1 'polypeptide(L)'
;MSVFKKAYNGLKGLLIGIALTFKYFISFDKVITQQYPENRATLKLPSRSRAKIELVFNEQTGNFSCIACGLCARACPNNSIEVIRVKDPITNKPKLDKFIYHLERCVICGLCIDACKSNALKWDSKFENAVYDAHQLTLVLNELPASFKKRENVKIEESIKAIETNPKFENVVEVKSQLNTKASAS
;
A
#
# COMPACT_ATOMS: atom_id res chain seq x y z
N MET A 1 -53.30 1.79 -37.19
CA MET A 1 -52.88 0.46 -36.62
C MET A 1 -53.89 0.06 -35.58
N SER A 2 -54.50 -1.13 -35.72
CA SER A 2 -55.55 -1.63 -34.84
C SER A 2 -55.06 -1.78 -33.41
N VAL A 3 -55.87 -1.39 -32.41
CA VAL A 3 -55.58 -1.51 -30.97
C VAL A 3 -55.19 -2.95 -30.61
N PHE A 4 -55.82 -3.91 -31.23
CA PHE A 4 -55.48 -5.35 -31.09
C PHE A 4 -54.05 -5.70 -31.47
N LYS A 5 -53.50 -5.09 -32.53
CA LYS A 5 -52.11 -5.34 -32.95
C LYS A 5 -51.13 -4.75 -31.93
N LYS A 6 -51.43 -3.61 -31.32
CA LYS A 6 -50.60 -3.02 -30.25
C LYS A 6 -50.65 -3.87 -28.98
N ALA A 7 -51.83 -4.33 -28.59
CA ALA A 7 -52.00 -5.23 -27.43
C ALA A 7 -51.26 -6.56 -27.62
N TYR A 8 -51.36 -7.18 -28.78
CA TYR A 8 -50.65 -8.41 -29.10
C TYR A 8 -49.11 -8.22 -29.05
N ASN A 9 -48.60 -7.16 -29.65
CA ASN A 9 -47.15 -6.88 -29.60
C ASN A 9 -46.68 -6.60 -28.17
N GLY A 10 -47.48 -5.93 -27.36
CA GLY A 10 -47.16 -5.68 -25.96
C GLY A 10 -47.09 -6.97 -25.14
N LEU A 11 -48.11 -7.85 -25.31
CA LEU A 11 -48.12 -9.14 -24.63
C LEU A 11 -46.97 -10.04 -25.07
N LYS A 12 -46.65 -10.08 -26.36
CA LYS A 12 -45.51 -10.80 -26.91
C LYS A 12 -44.19 -10.30 -26.32
N GLY A 13 -43.99 -8.95 -26.23
CA GLY A 13 -42.81 -8.37 -25.62
C GLY A 13 -42.65 -8.73 -24.14
N LEU A 14 -43.75 -8.72 -23.39
CA LEU A 14 -43.79 -9.16 -21.99
C LEU A 14 -43.35 -10.62 -21.83
N LEU A 15 -43.92 -11.52 -22.62
CA LEU A 15 -43.58 -12.95 -22.58
C LEU A 15 -42.12 -13.20 -22.93
N ILE A 16 -41.57 -12.51 -23.93
CA ILE A 16 -40.17 -12.62 -24.30
C ILE A 16 -39.28 -12.12 -23.16
N GLY A 17 -39.63 -11.00 -22.53
CA GLY A 17 -38.89 -10.46 -21.38
C GLY A 17 -38.86 -11.42 -20.19
N ILE A 18 -40.02 -12.00 -19.84
CA ILE A 18 -40.10 -12.99 -18.75
C ILE A 18 -39.29 -14.24 -19.10
N ALA A 19 -39.39 -14.75 -20.32
CA ALA A 19 -38.60 -15.92 -20.74
C ALA A 19 -37.09 -15.65 -20.67
N LEU A 20 -36.66 -14.46 -21.00
CA LEU A 20 -35.24 -14.06 -20.93
C LEU A 20 -34.76 -14.02 -19.47
N THR A 21 -35.47 -13.36 -18.58
CA THR A 21 -35.14 -13.29 -17.16
C THR A 21 -35.12 -14.65 -16.50
N PHE A 22 -36.14 -15.50 -16.84
CA PHE A 22 -36.21 -16.88 -16.36
C PHE A 22 -35.02 -17.74 -16.82
N LYS A 23 -34.60 -17.56 -18.07
CA LYS A 23 -33.39 -18.21 -18.58
C LYS A 23 -32.16 -17.87 -17.75
N TYR A 24 -31.97 -16.60 -17.37
CA TYR A 24 -30.84 -16.19 -16.51
C TYR A 24 -31.02 -16.71 -15.08
N PHE A 25 -32.23 -16.79 -14.56
CA PHE A 25 -32.49 -17.34 -13.23
C PHE A 25 -32.07 -18.80 -13.09
N ILE A 26 -32.27 -19.62 -14.15
CA ILE A 26 -31.86 -21.04 -14.15
C ILE A 26 -30.39 -21.25 -14.49
N SER A 27 -29.73 -20.27 -15.11
CA SER A 27 -28.32 -20.39 -15.55
C SER A 27 -27.35 -20.13 -14.42
N PHE A 28 -27.07 -21.13 -13.57
CA PHE A 28 -26.15 -21.03 -12.43
C PHE A 28 -24.68 -20.89 -12.86
N ASP A 29 -24.33 -21.33 -14.06
CA ASP A 29 -22.94 -21.28 -14.59
C ASP A 29 -22.49 -19.86 -14.96
N LYS A 30 -23.42 -18.90 -15.02
CA LYS A 30 -23.16 -17.51 -15.44
C LYS A 30 -23.20 -16.51 -14.28
N VAL A 31 -22.99 -16.99 -13.05
CA VAL A 31 -22.92 -16.12 -11.87
C VAL A 31 -21.65 -15.27 -11.95
N ILE A 32 -21.81 -13.96 -12.15
CA ILE A 32 -20.71 -12.97 -12.21
C ILE A 32 -20.43 -12.40 -10.81
N THR A 33 -21.41 -12.45 -9.93
CA THR A 33 -21.33 -11.90 -8.57
C THR A 33 -20.28 -12.63 -7.76
N GLN A 34 -19.36 -11.86 -7.17
CA GLN A 34 -18.37 -12.39 -6.24
C GLN A 34 -19.03 -12.64 -4.88
N GLN A 35 -18.93 -13.86 -4.39
CA GLN A 35 -19.46 -14.24 -3.07
C GLN A 35 -18.41 -13.96 -1.99
N TYR A 36 -18.28 -12.70 -1.63
CA TYR A 36 -17.40 -12.27 -0.54
C TYR A 36 -18.21 -12.32 0.77
N PRO A 37 -17.66 -12.85 1.89
CA PRO A 37 -16.26 -13.21 2.14
C PRO A 37 -15.85 -14.67 1.80
N GLU A 38 -16.77 -15.53 1.31
CA GLU A 38 -16.51 -16.96 1.12
C GLU A 38 -15.39 -17.22 0.11
N ASN A 39 -15.31 -16.43 -0.96
CA ASN A 39 -14.29 -16.56 -2.00
C ASN A 39 -13.03 -15.70 -1.76
N ARG A 40 -12.81 -15.18 -0.54
CA ARG A 40 -11.70 -14.29 -0.19
C ARG A 40 -10.33 -14.81 -0.65
N ALA A 41 -10.07 -16.10 -0.51
CA ALA A 41 -8.79 -16.71 -0.89
C ALA A 41 -8.56 -16.80 -2.40
N THR A 42 -9.65 -16.84 -3.18
CA THR A 42 -9.61 -16.99 -4.65
C THR A 42 -9.94 -15.71 -5.40
N LEU A 43 -10.30 -14.65 -4.68
CA LEU A 43 -10.72 -13.38 -5.25
C LEU A 43 -9.61 -12.73 -6.07
N LYS A 44 -9.85 -12.57 -7.36
CA LYS A 44 -8.96 -11.86 -8.29
C LYS A 44 -9.54 -10.49 -8.59
N LEU A 45 -8.93 -9.45 -8.07
CA LEU A 45 -9.30 -8.08 -8.39
C LEU A 45 -8.74 -7.67 -9.76
N PRO A 46 -9.44 -6.81 -10.51
CA PRO A 46 -8.93 -6.23 -11.75
C PRO A 46 -7.62 -5.49 -11.50
N SER A 47 -6.72 -5.46 -12.49
CA SER A 47 -5.42 -4.77 -12.40
C SER A 47 -5.53 -3.26 -12.14
N ARG A 48 -6.68 -2.66 -12.44
CA ARG A 48 -6.98 -1.25 -12.19
C ARG A 48 -7.75 -1.00 -10.89
N SER A 49 -7.84 -1.99 -10.01
CA SER A 49 -8.48 -1.83 -8.71
C SER A 49 -7.76 -0.79 -7.88
N ARG A 50 -8.52 0.09 -7.22
CA ARG A 50 -8.01 1.20 -6.41
C ARG A 50 -8.50 1.02 -4.99
N ALA A 51 -7.65 0.56 -4.10
CA ALA A 51 -8.00 0.42 -2.69
C ALA A 51 -7.33 1.49 -1.82
N LYS A 52 -6.02 1.59 -1.88
CA LYS A 52 -5.23 2.61 -1.19
C LYS A 52 -3.96 2.91 -1.98
N ILE A 53 -3.29 4.01 -1.65
CA ILE A 53 -1.98 4.32 -2.23
C ILE A 53 -0.87 3.60 -1.48
N GLU A 54 0.18 3.26 -2.20
CA GLU A 54 1.40 2.65 -1.67
C GLU A 54 2.62 3.34 -2.29
N LEU A 55 3.71 3.45 -1.52
CA LEU A 55 4.99 3.91 -2.03
C LEU A 55 5.73 2.78 -2.75
N VAL A 56 6.27 3.11 -3.92
CA VAL A 56 7.12 2.19 -4.68
C VAL A 56 8.46 2.06 -3.98
N PHE A 57 8.74 0.85 -3.51
CA PHE A 57 10.01 0.46 -2.93
C PHE A 57 10.86 -0.24 -3.97
N ASN A 58 12.11 0.19 -4.13
CA ASN A 58 13.07 -0.45 -5.02
C ASN A 58 13.94 -1.43 -4.23
N GLU A 59 13.73 -2.72 -4.44
CA GLU A 59 14.46 -3.78 -3.75
C GLU A 59 15.97 -3.80 -4.08
N GLN A 60 16.36 -3.31 -5.25
CA GLN A 60 17.76 -3.30 -5.68
C GLN A 60 18.59 -2.23 -4.95
N THR A 61 17.98 -1.05 -4.75
CA THR A 61 18.64 0.08 -4.09
C THR A 61 18.35 0.15 -2.59
N GLY A 62 17.36 -0.63 -2.10
CA GLY A 62 16.90 -0.59 -0.71
C GLY A 62 16.20 0.71 -0.31
N ASN A 63 15.82 1.54 -1.28
CA ASN A 63 15.23 2.85 -1.04
C ASN A 63 13.86 3.02 -1.69
N PHE A 64 13.06 3.94 -1.16
CA PHE A 64 11.82 4.37 -1.79
C PHE A 64 12.11 5.32 -2.96
N SER A 65 11.33 5.22 -4.04
CA SER A 65 11.45 6.09 -5.22
C SER A 65 11.02 7.54 -4.96
N CYS A 66 10.53 7.84 -3.77
CA CYS A 66 10.03 9.16 -3.39
C CYS A 66 11.19 10.13 -3.10
N ILE A 67 11.19 11.27 -3.80
CA ILE A 67 12.17 12.36 -3.62
C ILE A 67 11.69 13.45 -2.63
N ALA A 68 10.63 13.20 -1.88
CA ALA A 68 10.06 14.11 -0.89
C ALA A 68 9.72 15.51 -1.42
N CYS A 69 9.28 15.66 -2.68
CA CYS A 69 8.98 16.97 -3.29
C CYS A 69 7.68 17.61 -2.76
N GLY A 70 6.76 16.84 -2.18
CA GLY A 70 5.50 17.32 -1.59
C GLY A 70 4.41 17.70 -2.60
N LEU A 71 4.56 17.39 -3.90
CA LEU A 71 3.56 17.67 -4.92
C LEU A 71 2.26 16.91 -4.67
N CYS A 72 2.36 15.65 -4.22
CA CYS A 72 1.20 14.81 -3.89
C CYS A 72 0.37 15.39 -2.74
N ALA A 73 1.01 15.97 -1.71
CA ALA A 73 0.32 16.63 -0.61
C ALA A 73 -0.44 17.89 -1.09
N ARG A 74 0.19 18.69 -1.96
CA ARG A 74 -0.45 19.89 -2.53
C ARG A 74 -1.58 19.58 -3.52
N ALA A 75 -1.49 18.46 -4.22
CA ALA A 75 -2.53 18.02 -5.16
C ALA A 75 -3.73 17.35 -4.47
N CYS A 76 -3.60 17.02 -3.18
CA CYS A 76 -4.67 16.34 -2.44
C CYS A 76 -5.75 17.36 -1.98
N PRO A 77 -7.01 17.25 -2.44
CA PRO A 77 -8.07 18.18 -2.04
C PRO A 77 -8.46 18.05 -0.57
N ASN A 78 -8.27 16.88 0.03
CA ASN A 78 -8.68 16.57 1.40
C ASN A 78 -7.51 16.56 2.42
N ASN A 79 -6.32 17.02 2.02
CA ASN A 79 -5.14 17.00 2.87
C ASN A 79 -4.87 15.62 3.52
N SER A 80 -5.09 14.53 2.74
CA SER A 80 -4.91 13.15 3.20
C SER A 80 -3.44 12.72 3.21
N ILE A 81 -2.50 13.56 2.76
CA ILE A 81 -1.08 13.21 2.62
C ILE A 81 -0.23 14.27 3.30
N GLU A 82 0.64 13.82 4.18
CA GLU A 82 1.67 14.65 4.81
C GLU A 82 3.05 14.09 4.49
N VAL A 83 3.94 14.95 4.00
CA VAL A 83 5.32 14.58 3.63
C VAL A 83 6.29 15.31 4.54
N ILE A 84 6.86 14.59 5.50
CA ILE A 84 7.89 15.10 6.40
C ILE A 84 9.24 14.90 5.74
N ARG A 85 10.04 15.98 5.70
CA ARG A 85 11.33 16.03 5.01
C ARG A 85 12.44 16.35 5.97
N VAL A 86 13.55 15.68 5.82
CA VAL A 86 14.82 16.00 6.50
C VAL A 86 15.86 16.37 5.45
N LYS A 87 16.73 17.32 5.76
CA LYS A 87 17.88 17.64 4.92
C LYS A 87 19.00 16.65 5.20
N ASP A 88 19.49 16.00 4.19
CA ASP A 88 20.63 15.12 4.29
C ASP A 88 21.88 15.95 4.64
N PRO A 89 22.60 15.65 5.73
CA PRO A 89 23.73 16.47 6.20
C PRO A 89 24.91 16.50 5.21
N ILE A 90 25.02 15.48 4.34
CA ILE A 90 26.12 15.37 3.38
C ILE A 90 25.79 16.05 2.05
N THR A 91 24.57 15.82 1.51
CA THR A 91 24.20 16.27 0.16
C THR A 91 23.33 17.53 0.16
N ASN A 92 22.87 18.02 1.31
CA ASN A 92 21.90 19.12 1.47
C ASN A 92 20.58 18.94 0.67
N LYS A 93 20.35 17.75 0.12
CA LYS A 93 19.12 17.42 -0.62
C LYS A 93 18.00 17.02 0.33
N PRO A 94 16.75 17.34 0.01
CA PRO A 94 15.62 16.88 0.79
C PRO A 94 15.48 15.35 0.67
N LYS A 95 15.47 14.68 1.81
CA LYS A 95 15.23 13.24 1.94
C LYS A 95 13.90 13.01 2.63
N LEU A 96 13.19 11.96 2.24
CA LEU A 96 11.96 11.56 2.90
C LEU A 96 12.24 11.01 4.30
N ASP A 97 11.66 11.63 5.32
CA ASP A 97 11.68 11.10 6.69
C ASP A 97 10.43 10.25 6.92
N LYS A 98 9.24 10.87 6.85
CA LYS A 98 7.96 10.15 7.00
C LYS A 98 6.99 10.55 5.91
N PHE A 99 6.29 9.56 5.37
CA PHE A 99 5.16 9.74 4.48
C PHE A 99 3.90 9.28 5.19
N ILE A 100 3.14 10.23 5.74
CA ILE A 100 1.92 9.94 6.48
C ILE A 100 0.74 10.02 5.52
N TYR A 101 -0.08 8.97 5.51
CA TYR A 101 -1.26 8.84 4.70
C TYR A 101 -2.49 8.60 5.55
N HIS A 102 -3.40 9.56 5.53
CA HIS A 102 -4.68 9.53 6.23
C HIS A 102 -5.73 8.90 5.32
N LEU A 103 -5.88 7.57 5.42
CA LEU A 103 -6.84 6.81 4.61
C LEU A 103 -8.28 7.22 4.93
N GLU A 104 -8.56 7.60 6.18
CA GLU A 104 -9.88 8.05 6.64
C GLU A 104 -10.40 9.30 5.90
N ARG A 105 -9.50 10.12 5.37
CA ARG A 105 -9.86 11.35 4.62
C ARG A 105 -9.77 11.15 3.11
N CYS A 106 -9.21 10.04 2.65
CA CYS A 106 -8.92 9.84 1.24
C CYS A 106 -10.16 9.45 0.45
N VAL A 107 -10.45 10.18 -0.63
CA VAL A 107 -11.56 9.89 -1.58
C VAL A 107 -11.11 9.05 -2.78
N ILE A 108 -9.89 8.51 -2.76
CA ILE A 108 -9.35 7.60 -3.80
C ILE A 108 -9.42 8.22 -5.22
N CYS A 109 -9.28 9.53 -5.35
CA CYS A 109 -9.39 10.24 -6.63
C CYS A 109 -8.19 10.01 -7.58
N GLY A 110 -6.97 9.78 -7.05
CA GLY A 110 -5.77 9.52 -7.84
C GLY A 110 -4.92 10.73 -8.19
N LEU A 111 -5.35 11.98 -7.90
CA LEU A 111 -4.61 13.20 -8.22
C LEU A 111 -3.17 13.21 -7.66
N CYS A 112 -2.94 12.57 -6.51
CA CYS A 112 -1.60 12.46 -5.91
C CYS A 112 -0.65 11.58 -6.75
N ILE A 113 -1.17 10.54 -7.41
CA ILE A 113 -0.40 9.66 -8.29
C ILE A 113 -0.07 10.40 -9.58
N ASP A 114 -1.06 11.06 -10.17
CA ASP A 114 -0.88 11.83 -11.42
C ASP A 114 0.08 13.02 -11.23
N ALA A 115 0.09 13.64 -10.04
CA ALA A 115 1.00 14.73 -9.70
C ALA A 115 2.44 14.25 -9.36
N CYS A 116 2.67 12.94 -9.22
CA CYS A 116 3.95 12.40 -8.79
C CYS A 116 4.96 12.33 -9.94
N LYS A 117 5.94 13.25 -9.98
CA LYS A 117 6.97 13.29 -11.03
C LYS A 117 7.94 12.11 -11.00
N SER A 118 8.15 11.50 -9.83
CA SER A 118 9.07 10.36 -9.66
C SER A 118 8.38 9.00 -9.79
N ASN A 119 7.08 8.96 -10.12
CA ASN A 119 6.26 7.75 -10.17
C ASN A 119 6.41 6.88 -8.90
N ALA A 120 6.56 7.55 -7.75
CA ALA A 120 6.79 6.89 -6.46
C ALA A 120 5.52 6.38 -5.80
N LEU A 121 4.34 6.70 -6.35
CA LEU A 121 3.05 6.27 -5.82
C LEU A 121 2.38 5.32 -6.79
N LYS A 122 1.81 4.25 -6.26
CA LYS A 122 0.99 3.29 -7.01
C LYS A 122 -0.26 2.91 -6.23
N TRP A 123 -1.24 2.33 -6.92
CA TRP A 123 -2.41 1.73 -6.29
C TRP A 123 -2.07 0.36 -5.71
N ASP A 124 -2.47 0.12 -4.48
CA ASP A 124 -2.52 -1.20 -3.88
C ASP A 124 -3.93 -1.79 -4.05
N SER A 125 -4.03 -3.09 -4.17
CA SER A 125 -5.29 -3.84 -4.29
C SER A 125 -5.85 -4.30 -2.94
N LYS A 126 -5.13 -4.09 -1.83
CA LYS A 126 -5.60 -4.47 -0.48
C LYS A 126 -6.69 -3.52 -0.01
N PHE A 127 -7.94 -3.96 -0.11
CA PHE A 127 -9.13 -3.16 0.21
C PHE A 127 -9.68 -3.39 1.63
N GLU A 128 -9.22 -4.42 2.32
CA GLU A 128 -9.68 -4.74 3.68
C GLU A 128 -9.00 -3.82 4.71
N ASN A 129 -9.58 -2.64 4.88
CA ASN A 129 -9.06 -1.62 5.79
C ASN A 129 -10.09 -1.27 6.88
N ALA A 130 -11.02 -2.19 7.20
CA ALA A 130 -12.00 -1.98 8.25
C ALA A 130 -11.35 -2.03 9.63
N VAL A 131 -11.52 -1.00 10.43
CA VAL A 131 -10.97 -0.86 11.78
C VAL A 131 -12.02 -0.25 12.72
N TYR A 132 -11.87 -0.44 14.03
CA TYR A 132 -12.78 0.15 15.01
C TYR A 132 -12.41 1.61 15.34
N ASP A 133 -11.12 1.96 15.27
CA ASP A 133 -10.63 3.30 15.58
C ASP A 133 -10.06 3.96 14.32
N ALA A 134 -10.57 5.15 13.98
CA ALA A 134 -10.15 5.92 12.82
C ALA A 134 -8.64 6.24 12.80
N HIS A 135 -8.01 6.39 13.97
CA HIS A 135 -6.57 6.64 14.07
C HIS A 135 -5.71 5.51 13.48
N GLN A 136 -6.23 4.28 13.44
CA GLN A 136 -5.54 3.15 12.82
C GLN A 136 -5.48 3.25 11.29
N LEU A 137 -6.28 4.12 10.69
CA LEU A 137 -6.25 4.41 9.25
C LEU A 137 -5.20 5.48 8.87
N THR A 138 -4.50 6.04 9.86
CA THR A 138 -3.32 6.87 9.62
C THR A 138 -2.11 5.97 9.41
N LEU A 139 -1.65 5.84 8.18
CA LEU A 139 -0.60 4.92 7.76
C LEU A 139 0.71 5.65 7.48
N VAL A 140 1.82 5.11 7.93
CA VAL A 140 3.16 5.57 7.55
C VAL A 140 3.67 4.68 6.41
N LEU A 141 3.62 5.19 5.17
CA LEU A 141 3.86 4.39 3.96
C LEU A 141 5.33 4.05 3.70
N ASN A 142 6.27 4.77 4.31
CA ASN A 142 7.70 4.52 4.15
C ASN A 142 8.28 3.59 5.22
N GLU A 143 7.45 2.84 5.93
CA GLU A 143 7.93 1.72 6.72
C GLU A 143 8.39 0.59 5.79
N LEU A 144 9.61 0.08 6.07
CA LEU A 144 10.17 -1.02 5.28
C LEU A 144 9.25 -2.25 5.34
N PRO A 145 9.02 -2.91 4.19
CA PRO A 145 8.25 -4.15 4.16
C PRO A 145 8.82 -5.18 5.15
N ALA A 146 7.95 -5.91 5.84
CA ALA A 146 8.37 -6.90 6.84
C ALA A 146 9.36 -7.95 6.28
N SER A 147 9.21 -8.31 5.00
CA SER A 147 10.14 -9.20 4.29
C SER A 147 11.54 -8.60 4.13
N PHE A 148 11.64 -7.28 4.00
CA PHE A 148 12.93 -6.59 3.87
C PHE A 148 13.59 -6.40 5.23
N LYS A 149 12.83 -5.99 6.25
CA LYS A 149 13.30 -5.93 7.66
C LYS A 149 13.87 -7.28 8.11
N LYS A 150 13.22 -8.38 7.77
CA LYS A 150 13.70 -9.74 8.09
C LYS A 150 15.03 -10.08 7.40
N ARG A 151 15.19 -9.70 6.12
CA ARG A 151 16.45 -9.93 5.37
C ARG A 151 17.60 -9.07 5.89
N GLU A 152 17.32 -7.83 6.28
CA GLU A 152 18.30 -6.91 6.84
C GLU A 152 18.77 -7.37 8.22
N ASN A 153 17.85 -7.80 9.09
CA ASN A 153 18.18 -8.36 10.39
C ASN A 153 19.04 -9.63 10.27
N VAL A 154 18.74 -10.52 9.33
CA VAL A 154 19.57 -11.71 9.08
C VAL A 154 20.99 -11.33 8.63
N LYS A 155 21.12 -10.35 7.73
CA LYS A 155 22.44 -9.85 7.30
C LYS A 155 23.21 -9.18 8.43
N ILE A 156 22.55 -8.46 9.32
CA ILE A 156 23.16 -7.84 10.50
C ILE A 156 23.64 -8.94 11.47
N GLU A 157 22.82 -9.97 11.73
CA GLU A 157 23.19 -11.10 12.58
C GLU A 157 24.38 -11.88 12.00
N GLU A 158 24.40 -12.13 10.68
CA GLU A 158 25.52 -12.75 9.99
C GLU A 158 26.80 -11.90 10.09
N SER A 159 26.67 -10.58 9.96
CA SER A 159 27.79 -9.64 10.10
C SER A 159 28.33 -9.61 11.53
N ILE A 160 27.45 -9.64 12.52
CA ILE A 160 27.85 -9.68 13.94
C ILE A 160 28.59 -11.00 14.22
N LYS A 161 28.06 -12.14 13.76
CA LYS A 161 28.73 -13.44 13.89
C LYS A 161 30.10 -13.47 13.21
N ALA A 162 30.21 -12.86 12.02
CA ALA A 162 31.48 -12.75 11.29
C ALA A 162 32.51 -11.86 12.02
N ILE A 163 32.05 -10.85 12.77
CA ILE A 163 32.91 -10.00 13.62
C ILE A 163 33.36 -10.77 14.87
N GLU A 164 32.46 -11.50 15.50
CA GLU A 164 32.76 -12.32 16.69
C GLU A 164 33.74 -13.48 16.40
N THR A 165 33.72 -14.02 15.17
CA THR A 165 34.65 -15.10 14.75
C THR A 165 35.98 -14.60 14.24
N ASN A 166 36.24 -13.29 14.20
CA ASN A 166 37.47 -12.72 13.68
C ASN A 166 38.42 -12.38 14.83
N PRO A 167 39.54 -13.15 15.03
CA PRO A 167 40.44 -13.01 16.19
C PRO A 167 41.21 -11.68 16.24
N LYS A 168 41.08 -10.82 15.21
CA LYS A 168 41.69 -9.48 15.18
C LYS A 168 40.93 -8.42 15.98
N PHE A 169 39.71 -8.73 16.47
CA PHE A 169 38.86 -7.74 17.17
C PHE A 169 38.75 -7.95 18.69
N GLU A 170 39.43 -8.94 19.28
CA GLU A 170 39.49 -9.12 20.74
C GLU A 170 39.95 -7.88 21.48
N ASN A 171 40.85 -7.09 20.87
CA ASN A 171 41.41 -5.88 21.48
C ASN A 171 40.43 -4.67 21.55
N VAL A 172 39.33 -4.67 20.81
CA VAL A 172 38.36 -3.55 20.79
C VAL A 172 37.36 -3.65 21.93
N VAL A 173 37.03 -4.85 22.38
CA VAL A 173 36.11 -5.08 23.51
C VAL A 173 36.80 -4.69 24.83
N GLU A 174 38.09 -4.98 24.95
CA GLU A 174 38.89 -4.60 26.12
C GLU A 174 39.07 -3.09 26.28
N VAL A 175 39.27 -2.35 25.16
CA VAL A 175 39.35 -0.89 25.16
C VAL A 175 38.03 -0.23 25.55
N LYS A 176 36.87 -0.80 25.18
CA LYS A 176 35.54 -0.32 25.60
C LYS A 176 35.27 -0.54 27.09
N SER A 177 35.69 -1.64 27.66
CA SER A 177 35.56 -1.89 29.09
C SER A 177 36.41 -0.93 29.93
N GLN A 178 37.58 -0.59 29.46
CA GLN A 178 38.49 0.40 30.13
C GLN A 178 37.98 1.86 30.02
N LEU A 179 37.30 2.22 28.95
CA LEU A 179 36.65 3.53 28.79
C LEU A 179 35.43 3.72 29.67
N ASN A 180 34.64 2.68 29.86
CA ASN A 180 33.44 2.74 30.71
C ASN A 180 33.80 2.79 32.23
N THR A 181 34.88 2.18 32.64
CA THR A 181 35.35 2.25 34.03
C THR A 181 35.98 3.62 34.38
N LYS A 182 36.52 4.37 33.40
CA LYS A 182 36.99 5.75 33.60
C LYS A 182 35.88 6.80 33.61
N ALA A 183 34.73 6.53 32.96
CA ALA A 183 33.59 7.44 32.95
C ALA A 183 32.73 7.38 34.22
N SER A 184 32.87 6.34 35.02
CA SER A 184 32.15 6.19 36.31
C SER A 184 32.95 6.63 37.54
N ALA A 185 34.17 7.19 37.33
CA ALA A 185 35.07 7.64 38.40
C ALA A 185 35.37 9.14 38.37
N SER A 186 34.51 9.95 37.66
CA SER A 186 34.62 11.42 37.63
C SER A 186 33.38 12.08 38.19
#